data_7588d65abb40a9ebfee2d8f93dcedbfe
#
_entry.id   7588d65abb40a9ebfee2d8f93dcedbfe
#
_cell.length_a   1.000
_cell.length_b   1.000
_cell.length_c   1.000
_cell.angle_alpha   90.00
_cell.angle_beta   90.00
_cell.angle_gamma   90.00
#
_symmetry.space_group_name_H-M   'P 1'
#
loop_
_entity.id
_entity.type
_entity.pdbx_description
1 polymer ?
#
loop_
_entity_poly.entity_id
_entity_poly.type
_entity_poly.pdbx_seq_one_letter_code
_entity_poly.pdbx_strand_id
1 'polypeptide(L)' 'MNNNNTYGVVYGPDNIYTDVSRTLKGAKRYATIHHYDKVGIRYNSGYICKVVAIKKNNKWKDQ' A
#
# COMPACT_ATOMS: atom_id res chain seq x y z
N MET A 1 15.55 7.76 -15.14
CA MET A 1 14.53 8.56 -14.48
C MET A 1 14.24 8.00 -13.11
N ASN A 2 14.29 8.83 -12.11
CA ASN A 2 14.10 8.36 -10.74
C ASN A 2 12.62 8.36 -10.40
N ASN A 3 12.16 7.22 -9.94
CA ASN A 3 10.81 7.05 -9.47
C ASN A 3 10.85 6.99 -7.95
N ASN A 4 10.35 8.02 -7.29
CA ASN A 4 10.33 8.11 -5.83
C ASN A 4 9.02 7.62 -5.23
N ASN A 5 8.28 6.84 -5.98
CA ASN A 5 7.05 6.26 -5.46
C ASN A 5 7.37 5.25 -4.36
N THR A 6 6.54 5.25 -3.34
CA THR A 6 6.62 4.26 -2.27
C THR A 6 5.27 3.57 -2.15
N TYR A 7 5.30 2.39 -1.57
CA TYR A 7 4.09 1.61 -1.31
C TYR A 7 3.98 1.38 0.19
N GLY A 8 2.77 1.33 0.66
CA GLY A 8 2.54 1.15 2.08
C GLY A 8 1.18 0.59 2.37
N VAL A 9 0.87 0.50 3.66
CA VAL A 9 -0.41 -0.01 4.11
C VAL A 9 -1.37 1.13 4.35
N VAL A 10 -2.66 0.87 4.09
CA VAL A 10 -3.75 1.82 4.34
C VAL A 10 -4.66 1.19 5.37
N TYR A 11 -5.00 1.92 6.40
CA TYR A 11 -5.78 1.38 7.50
C TYR A 11 -6.64 2.44 8.17
N GLY A 12 -7.60 1.96 8.97
CA GLY A 12 -8.48 2.82 9.73
C GLY A 12 -9.59 3.45 8.91
N PRO A 13 -10.58 4.06 9.58
CA PRO A 13 -11.71 4.69 8.89
C PRO A 13 -11.30 5.91 8.06
N ASP A 14 -10.17 6.53 8.39
CA ASP A 14 -9.68 7.70 7.68
C ASP A 14 -8.68 7.35 6.58
N ASN A 15 -8.49 6.06 6.29
CA ASN A 15 -7.55 5.59 5.26
C ASN A 15 -6.15 6.17 5.47
N ILE A 16 -5.61 5.97 6.66
CA ILE A 16 -4.27 6.45 7.00
C ILE A 16 -3.25 5.61 6.24
N TYR A 17 -2.32 6.30 5.57
CA TYR A 17 -1.26 5.66 4.80
C TYR A 17 0.05 5.69 5.57
N THR A 18 0.77 4.57 5.54
CA THR A 18 2.11 4.46 6.13
C THR A 18 3.05 3.81 5.13
N ASP A 19 4.16 4.48 4.81
CA ASP A 19 5.18 3.94 3.91
C ASP A 19 5.77 2.65 4.48
N VAL A 20 5.89 1.63 3.64
CA VAL A 20 6.44 0.33 4.05
C VAL A 20 7.56 -0.12 3.13
N SER A 21 7.40 0.05 1.81
CA SER A 21 8.31 -0.54 0.85
C SER A 21 8.38 0.31 -0.41
N ARG A 22 9.42 0.09 -1.21
CA ARG A 22 9.52 0.71 -2.53
C ARG A 22 8.86 -0.13 -3.61
N THR A 23 8.39 -1.32 -3.26
CA THR A 23 7.74 -2.21 -4.22
C THR A 23 6.36 -2.61 -3.74
N LEU A 24 5.45 -2.82 -4.69
CA LEU A 24 4.11 -3.29 -4.38
C LEU A 24 4.15 -4.67 -3.72
N LYS A 25 5.01 -5.54 -4.22
CA LYS A 25 5.16 -6.88 -3.65
C LYS A 25 5.59 -6.83 -2.19
N GLY A 26 6.54 -5.98 -1.85
CA GLY A 26 7.00 -5.81 -0.47
C GLY A 26 5.92 -5.27 0.44
N ALA A 27 5.14 -4.32 -0.04
CA ALA A 27 4.03 -3.77 0.74
C ALA A 27 2.93 -4.81 0.97
N LYS A 28 2.59 -5.60 -0.04
CA LYS A 28 1.63 -6.69 0.11
C LYS A 28 2.09 -7.72 1.14
N ARG A 29 3.36 -8.06 1.11
CA ARG A 29 3.94 -9.01 2.08
C ARG A 29 3.84 -8.47 3.50
N TYR A 30 4.22 -7.22 3.70
CA TYR A 30 4.12 -6.58 5.01
C TYR A 30 2.68 -6.57 5.50
N ALA A 31 1.74 -6.19 4.62
CA ALA A 31 0.34 -6.14 4.98
C ALA A 31 -0.19 -7.52 5.38
N THR A 32 0.24 -8.57 4.68
CA THR A 32 -0.17 -9.94 5.00
C THR A 32 0.34 -10.35 6.38
N ILE A 33 1.59 -10.05 6.68
CA ILE A 33 2.20 -10.41 7.97
C ILE A 33 1.53 -9.66 9.12
N HIS A 34 1.18 -8.40 8.92
CA HIS A 34 0.63 -7.55 9.97
C HIS A 34 -0.90 -7.41 9.91
N HIS A 35 -1.54 -8.22 9.07
CA HIS A 35 -3.02 -8.28 8.99
C HIS A 35 -3.67 -7.00 8.49
N TYR A 36 -3.02 -6.28 7.59
CA TYR A 36 -3.66 -5.20 6.85
C TYR A 36 -4.28 -5.75 5.57
N ASP A 37 -5.35 -5.14 5.11
CA ASP A 37 -6.06 -5.60 3.92
C ASP A 37 -6.05 -4.61 2.77
N LYS A 38 -5.34 -3.50 2.90
CA LYS A 38 -5.23 -2.49 1.86
C LYS A 38 -3.79 -2.05 1.71
N VAL A 39 -3.37 -1.89 0.46
CA VAL A 39 -2.04 -1.37 0.13
C VAL A 39 -2.22 -0.19 -0.80
N GLY A 40 -1.47 0.86 -0.56
CA GLY A 40 -1.53 2.06 -1.35
C GLY A 40 -0.18 2.46 -1.93
N ILE A 41 -0.20 3.45 -2.79
CA ILE A 41 0.99 4.06 -3.36
C ILE A 41 1.01 5.54 -3.01
N ARG A 42 2.20 6.06 -2.73
CA ARG A 42 2.43 7.49 -2.54
C ARG A 42 3.40 7.96 -3.62
N TYR A 43 2.94 8.88 -4.45
CA TYR A 43 3.69 9.34 -5.61
C TYR A 43 4.72 10.40 -5.23
N ASN A 44 5.98 10.15 -5.60
CA ASN A 44 7.07 11.13 -5.48
C ASN A 44 7.16 11.79 -4.10
N SER A 45 6.91 11.02 -3.05
CA SER A 45 6.92 11.50 -1.66
C SER A 45 5.94 12.65 -1.42
N GLY A 46 4.89 12.74 -2.25
CA GLY A 46 3.86 13.77 -2.10
C GLY A 46 2.82 13.40 -1.06
N TYR A 47 1.76 14.19 -1.01
CA TYR A 47 0.67 13.97 -0.07
C TYR A 47 -0.44 13.09 -0.63
N ILE A 48 -0.46 12.89 -1.94
CA ILE A 48 -1.53 12.14 -2.58
C ILE A 48 -1.19 10.66 -2.54
N CYS A 49 -2.04 9.90 -1.89
CA CYS A 49 -1.92 8.45 -1.79
C CYS A 49 -3.14 7.82 -2.44
N LYS A 50 -2.95 6.65 -3.04
CA LYS A 50 -4.03 5.94 -3.72
C LYS A 50 -3.97 4.48 -3.34
N VAL A 51 -5.12 3.88 -3.05
CA VAL A 51 -5.20 2.44 -2.82
C VAL A 51 -5.00 1.73 -4.16
N VAL A 52 -4.04 0.80 -4.19
CA VAL A 52 -3.70 0.06 -5.42
C VAL A 52 -3.99 -1.41 -5.32
N ALA A 53 -4.24 -1.96 -4.13
CA ALA A 53 -4.58 -3.36 -3.97
C ALA A 53 -5.39 -3.54 -2.69
N ILE A 54 -6.36 -4.43 -2.75
CA ILE A 54 -7.20 -4.78 -1.59
C ILE A 54 -7.19 -6.30 -1.48
N LYS A 55 -7.05 -6.80 -0.24
CA LYS A 55 -7.06 -8.22 0.05
C LYS A 55 -8.47 -8.65 0.44
N LYS A 56 -9.00 -9.62 -0.29
CA LYS A 56 -10.29 -10.24 0.02
C LYS A 56 -10.13 -11.75 -0.07
N ASN A 57 -10.68 -12.46 0.90
CA ASN A 57 -10.63 -13.92 0.95
C ASN A 57 -9.20 -14.45 0.79
N ASN A 58 -8.27 -13.80 1.48
CA ASN A 58 -6.84 -14.14 1.44
C ASN A 58 -6.18 -13.97 0.07
N LYS A 59 -6.79 -13.17 -0.80
CA LYS A 59 -6.23 -12.89 -2.13
C LYS A 59 -6.17 -11.40 -2.38
N TRP A 60 -5.04 -10.95 -2.94
CA TRP A 60 -4.89 -9.57 -3.32
C TRP A 60 -5.52 -9.32 -4.68
N LYS A 61 -6.27 -8.24 -4.78
CA LYS A 61 -6.84 -7.77 -6.05
C LYS A 61 -6.32 -6.36 -6.31
N ASP A 62 -5.72 -6.17 -7.47
CA ASP A 62 -5.25 -4.85 -7.88
C ASP A 62 -6.45 -3.97 -8.24
N GLN A 63 -6.33 -2.73 -7.87
CA GLN A 63 -7.39 -1.75 -8.11
C GLN A 63 -7.07 -0.85 -9.29
#